data_91dc7e08d640749f4a7ec368d7f2aa71
#
_entry.id   91dc7e08d640749f4a7ec368d7f2aa71
#
_cell.length_a   1.000
_cell.length_b   1.000
_cell.length_c   1.000
_cell.angle_alpha   90.00
_cell.angle_beta   90.00
_cell.angle_gamma   90.00
#
_symmetry.space_group_name_H-M   'P 1'
#
loop_
_entity.id
_entity.type
_entity.pdbx_description
1 polymer ?
#
loop_
_entity_poly.entity_id
_entity_poly.type
_entity_poly.pdbx_seq_one_letter_code
_entity_poly.pdbx_strand_id
1 'polypeptide(L)'
;MNAEITDCSVGGAYLSHMLIHTVSHGLFKLDGGAMFGVVPQPLWSKSHPIDERNRCDWGLRSLLVEEGDRLLLVDCGMGDKQDPKFFSHYAPQPEDLDVQLAALGYHRNDITDVLLTHLHFDHCGGAIRRRPGDPEKFDPAFSNATFWSTERHWKWATEPNPREKASFLKENIHPIEASGQLKFIPRAEGTTDTRQPIPGFPDIDVLFVDGHTESQMLPLLKKDGRKALFTADLLPATTHIPTAWVMGYDTRPLLTVTEKERILTCAEREQWTLLFEHDAHHEAATVHRTEKGVRLQRAGRRSEFGW
;
A
#
# COMPACT_ATOMS: atom_id res chain seq x y z
N MET A 1 15.22 -43.28 -43.39
CA MET A 1 16.15 -43.16 -42.25
C MET A 1 15.63 -42.09 -41.30
N ASN A 2 15.21 -42.59 -40.18
CA ASN A 2 14.48 -41.81 -39.14
C ASN A 2 15.41 -40.84 -38.44
N ALA A 3 14.91 -39.67 -38.14
CA ALA A 3 15.42 -38.84 -37.04
C ALA A 3 14.20 -38.39 -36.22
N GLU A 4 13.99 -39.11 -35.15
CA GLU A 4 13.16 -38.72 -34.04
C GLU A 4 13.81 -37.53 -33.33
N ILE A 5 13.07 -36.44 -33.17
CA ILE A 5 13.41 -35.39 -32.23
C ILE A 5 12.30 -35.39 -31.16
N THR A 6 12.60 -36.17 -30.11
CA THR A 6 11.90 -36.05 -28.83
C THR A 6 12.60 -34.95 -28.04
N ASP A 7 12.01 -33.79 -27.94
CA ASP A 7 12.28 -32.86 -26.85
C ASP A 7 10.95 -32.46 -26.20
N CYS A 8 10.53 -33.26 -25.26
CA CYS A 8 9.50 -32.92 -24.28
C CYS A 8 10.18 -32.25 -23.09
N SER A 9 10.51 -30.98 -23.22
CA SER A 9 10.78 -30.15 -22.05
C SER A 9 9.47 -29.96 -21.29
N VAL A 10 9.28 -30.82 -20.31
CA VAL A 10 8.29 -30.64 -19.25
C VAL A 10 8.67 -29.36 -18.51
N GLY A 11 7.99 -28.28 -18.82
CA GLY A 11 8.07 -27.05 -18.04
C GLY A 11 7.62 -27.38 -16.61
N GLY A 12 8.58 -27.58 -15.72
CA GLY A 12 8.31 -27.71 -14.30
C GLY A 12 7.58 -26.43 -13.87
N ALA A 13 6.38 -26.57 -13.34
CA ALA A 13 5.72 -25.48 -12.65
C ALA A 13 6.64 -25.09 -11.48
N TYR A 14 7.37 -23.99 -11.61
CA TYR A 14 8.05 -23.37 -10.48
C TYR A 14 6.96 -22.96 -9.51
N LEU A 15 6.84 -23.70 -8.41
CA LEU A 15 6.04 -23.26 -7.27
C LEU A 15 6.72 -21.97 -6.77
N SER A 16 6.01 -20.87 -6.81
CA SER A 16 6.48 -19.61 -6.24
C SER A 16 6.64 -19.79 -4.74
N HIS A 17 7.88 -19.66 -4.23
CA HIS A 17 8.17 -19.73 -2.80
C HIS A 17 7.86 -18.39 -2.08
N MET A 18 6.99 -17.57 -2.66
CA MET A 18 6.58 -16.31 -2.06
C MET A 18 5.80 -16.56 -0.76
N LEU A 19 6.28 -15.97 0.34
CA LEU A 19 5.54 -15.88 1.60
C LEU A 19 5.09 -14.44 1.83
N ILE A 20 3.87 -14.27 2.33
CA ILE A 20 3.28 -12.95 2.53
C ILE A 20 2.78 -12.87 3.97
N HIS A 21 3.17 -11.80 4.66
CA HIS A 21 2.75 -11.52 6.03
C HIS A 21 2.12 -10.13 6.10
N THR A 22 1.13 -9.99 6.97
CA THR A 22 0.60 -8.69 7.36
C THR A 22 1.39 -8.22 8.57
N VAL A 23 1.89 -6.99 8.53
CA VAL A 23 2.57 -6.32 9.62
C VAL A 23 1.70 -5.16 10.06
N SER A 24 1.20 -5.22 11.31
CA SER A 24 0.37 -4.17 11.87
C SER A 24 1.25 -3.06 12.49
N HIS A 25 0.88 -1.83 12.24
CA HIS A 25 1.42 -0.65 12.95
C HIS A 25 0.38 -0.08 13.93
N GLY A 26 -0.75 -0.78 14.10
CA GLY A 26 -1.85 -0.40 14.97
C GLY A 26 -2.95 0.38 14.25
N LEU A 27 -3.64 1.22 15.00
CA LEU A 27 -4.76 2.04 14.50
C LEU A 27 -4.42 3.53 14.61
N PHE A 28 -5.07 4.32 13.78
CA PHE A 28 -5.09 5.78 13.87
C PHE A 28 -6.47 6.32 13.51
N LYS A 29 -6.71 7.61 13.73
CA LYS A 29 -7.99 8.22 13.45
C LYS A 29 -7.89 9.29 12.37
N LEU A 30 -8.83 9.26 11.44
CA LEU A 30 -9.03 10.31 10.44
C LEU A 30 -10.47 10.81 10.48
N ASP A 31 -10.69 12.06 10.06
CA ASP A 31 -12.03 12.62 9.92
C ASP A 31 -12.87 11.79 8.93
N GLY A 32 -14.03 11.36 9.37
CA GLY A 32 -14.90 10.51 8.55
C GLY A 32 -15.42 11.22 7.31
N GLY A 33 -15.67 12.53 7.38
CA GLY A 33 -16.06 13.32 6.21
C GLY A 33 -14.96 13.39 5.17
N ALA A 34 -13.70 13.55 5.61
CA ALA A 34 -12.56 13.54 4.72
C ALA A 34 -12.32 12.16 4.07
N MET A 35 -12.51 11.07 4.82
CA MET A 35 -12.35 9.71 4.29
C MET A 35 -13.46 9.29 3.33
N PHE A 36 -14.67 9.82 3.48
CA PHE A 36 -15.81 9.45 2.63
C PHE A 36 -16.23 10.55 1.64
N GLY A 37 -15.57 11.71 1.66
CA GLY A 37 -15.80 12.79 0.70
C GLY A 37 -17.25 13.25 0.67
N VAL A 38 -17.88 13.14 -0.50
CA VAL A 38 -19.27 13.58 -0.70
C VAL A 38 -20.32 12.55 -0.26
N VAL A 39 -19.93 11.39 0.23
CA VAL A 39 -20.86 10.37 0.70
C VAL A 39 -21.54 10.87 1.99
N PRO A 40 -22.88 10.89 2.07
CA PRO A 40 -23.58 11.35 3.27
C PRO A 40 -23.23 10.55 4.53
N GLN A 41 -22.94 11.24 5.64
CA GLN A 41 -22.58 10.63 6.92
C GLN A 41 -23.53 9.49 7.37
N PRO A 42 -24.87 9.60 7.26
CA PRO A 42 -25.77 8.52 7.68
C PRO A 42 -25.59 7.20 6.91
N LEU A 43 -24.87 7.21 5.80
CA LEU A 43 -24.57 6.01 5.03
C LEU A 43 -23.32 5.32 5.53
N TRP A 44 -22.19 6.05 5.65
CA TRP A 44 -20.89 5.48 6.00
C TRP A 44 -20.71 5.28 7.52
N SER A 45 -21.32 6.10 8.37
CA SER A 45 -21.20 5.99 9.82
C SER A 45 -21.82 4.71 10.40
N LYS A 46 -22.60 3.96 9.61
CA LYS A 46 -23.12 2.64 10.01
C LYS A 46 -22.02 1.59 10.16
N SER A 47 -20.97 1.71 9.37
CA SER A 47 -19.81 0.80 9.36
C SER A 47 -18.57 1.41 10.01
N HIS A 48 -18.51 2.73 10.16
CA HIS A 48 -17.39 3.46 10.75
C HIS A 48 -17.90 4.37 11.86
N PRO A 49 -17.98 3.85 13.11
CA PRO A 49 -18.36 4.65 14.27
C PRO A 49 -17.43 5.86 14.43
N ILE A 50 -18.00 6.99 14.76
CA ILE A 50 -17.28 8.25 14.94
C ILE A 50 -17.08 8.58 16.42
N ASP A 51 -15.99 9.24 16.72
CA ASP A 51 -15.78 9.91 18.00
C ASP A 51 -16.43 11.33 18.01
N GLU A 52 -16.29 12.04 19.12
CA GLU A 52 -16.80 13.41 19.30
C GLU A 52 -16.23 14.45 18.34
N ARG A 53 -15.11 14.12 17.66
CA ARG A 53 -14.44 14.94 16.64
C ARG A 53 -14.73 14.48 15.22
N ASN A 54 -15.74 13.66 15.00
CA ASN A 54 -16.10 13.07 13.72
C ASN A 54 -14.99 12.15 13.11
N ARG A 55 -14.10 11.60 13.96
CA ARG A 55 -13.02 10.73 13.50
C ARG A 55 -13.39 9.26 13.63
N CYS A 56 -13.03 8.46 12.64
CA CYS A 56 -13.15 7.01 12.63
C CYS A 56 -11.78 6.35 12.85
N ASP A 57 -11.78 5.09 13.28
CA ASP A 57 -10.58 4.25 13.35
C ASP A 57 -10.22 3.68 11.97
N TRP A 58 -8.92 3.73 11.65
CA TRP A 58 -8.32 3.20 10.43
C TRP A 58 -7.12 2.34 10.79
N GLY A 59 -6.91 1.26 10.06
CA GLY A 59 -5.71 0.43 10.20
C GLY A 59 -4.48 1.12 9.63
N LEU A 60 -3.32 0.76 10.15
CA LEU A 60 -2.03 1.00 9.54
C LEU A 60 -1.38 -0.36 9.32
N ARG A 61 -1.26 -0.78 8.07
CA ARG A 61 -0.87 -2.15 7.75
C ARG A 61 0.11 -2.19 6.59
N SER A 62 1.26 -2.79 6.79
CA SER A 62 2.23 -3.10 5.75
C SER A 62 2.08 -4.54 5.28
N LEU A 63 2.53 -4.84 4.06
CA LEU A 63 2.81 -6.21 3.65
C LEU A 63 4.30 -6.48 3.73
N LEU A 64 4.68 -7.60 4.34
CA LEU A 64 6.01 -8.15 4.26
C LEU A 64 5.98 -9.34 3.30
N VAL A 65 6.75 -9.27 2.22
CA VAL A 65 6.80 -10.30 1.19
C VAL A 65 8.22 -10.87 1.13
N GLU A 66 8.32 -12.16 1.37
CA GLU A 66 9.54 -12.93 1.16
C GLU A 66 9.49 -13.59 -0.22
N GLU A 67 10.50 -13.36 -1.05
CA GLU A 67 10.67 -13.99 -2.35
C GLU A 67 12.16 -14.25 -2.61
N GLY A 68 12.53 -15.53 -2.62
CA GLY A 68 13.93 -15.95 -2.71
C GLY A 68 14.75 -15.53 -1.49
N ASP A 69 15.81 -14.78 -1.72
CA ASP A 69 16.69 -14.22 -0.69
C ASP A 69 16.37 -12.76 -0.34
N ARG A 70 15.23 -12.25 -0.82
CA ARG A 70 14.81 -10.86 -0.63
C ARG A 70 13.57 -10.75 0.23
N LEU A 71 13.53 -9.65 0.97
CA LEU A 71 12.44 -9.31 1.87
C LEU A 71 11.95 -7.89 1.57
N LEU A 72 10.76 -7.79 0.98
CA LEU A 72 10.12 -6.55 0.59
C LEU A 72 9.11 -6.12 1.65
N LEU A 73 9.24 -4.91 2.17
CA LEU A 73 8.21 -4.26 2.96
C LEU A 73 7.45 -3.24 2.08
N VAL A 74 6.14 -3.37 2.01
CA VAL A 74 5.26 -2.41 1.31
C VAL A 74 4.66 -1.48 2.34
N ASP A 75 5.00 -0.21 2.24
CA ASP A 75 4.72 0.88 3.18
C ASP A 75 5.26 0.65 4.60
N CYS A 76 5.27 1.67 5.44
CA CYS A 76 5.97 1.66 6.72
C CYS A 76 5.17 2.29 7.87
N GLY A 77 3.89 2.60 7.66
CA GLY A 77 3.09 3.33 8.65
C GLY A 77 3.56 4.77 8.88
N MET A 78 3.02 5.41 9.91
CA MET A 78 3.25 6.84 10.15
C MET A 78 4.54 7.15 10.95
N GLY A 79 5.17 6.14 11.55
CA GLY A 79 6.34 6.34 12.41
C GLY A 79 6.00 7.11 13.71
N ASP A 80 7.04 7.58 14.39
CA ASP A 80 6.94 8.15 15.74
C ASP A 80 7.68 9.48 15.94
N LYS A 81 8.21 10.07 14.86
CA LYS A 81 9.16 11.19 14.95
C LYS A 81 8.54 12.58 14.98
N GLN A 82 7.24 12.71 14.66
CA GLN A 82 6.53 13.99 14.70
C GLN A 82 6.26 14.45 16.14
N ASP A 83 5.84 15.68 16.30
CA ASP A 83 5.56 16.24 17.61
C ASP A 83 4.21 15.75 18.19
N PRO A 84 3.98 15.92 19.51
CA PRO A 84 2.72 15.50 20.15
C PRO A 84 1.48 16.22 19.60
N LYS A 85 1.62 17.43 19.09
CA LYS A 85 0.51 18.19 18.50
C LYS A 85 0.07 17.53 17.21
N PHE A 86 1.02 17.13 16.35
CA PHE A 86 0.73 16.37 15.13
C PHE A 86 -0.04 15.08 15.48
N PHE A 87 0.48 14.26 16.37
CA PHE A 87 -0.17 13.02 16.76
C PHE A 87 -1.54 13.21 17.42
N SER A 88 -1.80 14.35 18.08
CA SER A 88 -3.11 14.63 18.67
C SER A 88 -4.25 14.73 17.65
N HIS A 89 -3.94 15.02 16.38
CA HIS A 89 -4.92 15.03 15.30
C HIS A 89 -5.37 13.63 14.92
N TYR A 90 -4.44 12.66 14.99
CA TYR A 90 -4.63 11.30 14.49
C TYR A 90 -4.85 10.26 15.60
N ALA A 91 -4.62 10.62 16.87
CA ALA A 91 -4.79 9.75 18.04
C ALA A 91 -4.29 8.31 17.78
N PRO A 92 -3.03 8.10 17.36
CA PRO A 92 -2.54 6.78 17.00
C PRO A 92 -2.54 5.85 18.21
N GLN A 93 -2.83 4.58 17.94
CA GLN A 93 -2.69 3.46 18.85
C GLN A 93 -1.61 2.53 18.26
N PRO A 94 -0.31 2.88 18.43
CA PRO A 94 0.76 2.24 17.70
C PRO A 94 1.02 0.82 18.19
N GLU A 95 1.35 -0.05 17.23
CA GLU A 95 2.00 -1.33 17.48
C GLU A 95 3.48 -1.23 17.07
N ASP A 96 4.37 -1.84 17.87
CA ASP A 96 5.81 -1.75 17.63
C ASP A 96 6.21 -2.64 16.45
N LEU A 97 6.77 -2.03 15.41
CA LEU A 97 7.21 -2.73 14.20
C LEU A 97 8.30 -3.77 14.50
N ASP A 98 9.23 -3.50 15.41
CA ASP A 98 10.29 -4.45 15.74
C ASP A 98 9.73 -5.70 16.43
N VAL A 99 8.70 -5.53 17.26
CA VAL A 99 7.96 -6.66 17.86
C VAL A 99 7.23 -7.46 16.80
N GLN A 100 6.56 -6.80 15.85
CA GLN A 100 5.85 -7.47 14.75
C GLN A 100 6.82 -8.25 13.84
N LEU A 101 7.94 -7.66 13.46
CA LEU A 101 8.96 -8.32 12.66
C LEU A 101 9.59 -9.50 13.40
N ALA A 102 9.94 -9.33 14.69
CA ALA A 102 10.51 -10.39 15.50
C ALA A 102 9.58 -11.59 15.67
N ALA A 103 8.25 -11.36 15.76
CA ALA A 103 7.24 -12.43 15.79
C ALA A 103 7.21 -13.26 14.50
N LEU A 104 7.66 -12.70 13.38
CA LEU A 104 7.81 -13.37 12.10
C LEU A 104 9.23 -13.94 11.89
N GLY A 105 10.15 -13.74 12.83
CA GLY A 105 11.55 -14.19 12.76
C GLY A 105 12.49 -13.22 12.04
N TYR A 106 12.08 -11.97 11.82
CA TYR A 106 12.86 -10.96 11.10
C TYR A 106 13.25 -9.78 11.99
N HIS A 107 14.23 -9.04 11.50
CA HIS A 107 14.70 -7.77 12.05
C HIS A 107 14.67 -6.70 10.95
N ARG A 108 14.64 -5.40 11.30
CA ARG A 108 14.67 -4.31 10.30
C ARG A 108 15.83 -4.40 9.32
N ASN A 109 16.99 -4.92 9.77
CA ASN A 109 18.17 -5.06 8.91
C ASN A 109 18.06 -6.21 7.90
N ASP A 110 17.08 -7.11 8.04
CA ASP A 110 16.82 -8.18 7.09
C ASP A 110 15.99 -7.68 5.90
N ILE A 111 15.31 -6.53 6.05
CA ILE A 111 14.55 -5.90 4.96
C ILE A 111 15.53 -5.44 3.88
N THR A 112 15.39 -6.02 2.70
CA THR A 112 16.25 -5.70 1.54
C THR A 112 15.65 -4.62 0.66
N ASP A 113 14.34 -4.44 0.73
CA ASP A 113 13.57 -3.51 -0.10
C ASP A 113 12.40 -2.93 0.65
N VAL A 114 12.13 -1.66 0.41
CA VAL A 114 10.93 -0.97 0.88
C VAL A 114 10.26 -0.33 -0.33
N LEU A 115 9.04 -0.75 -0.63
CA LEU A 115 8.21 -0.11 -1.65
C LEU A 115 7.29 0.89 -0.97
N LEU A 116 7.48 2.17 -1.25
CA LEU A 116 6.58 3.22 -0.80
C LEU A 116 5.51 3.44 -1.87
N THR A 117 4.29 3.01 -1.60
CA THR A 117 3.17 3.14 -2.55
C THR A 117 2.98 4.58 -2.96
N HIS A 118 3.09 5.46 -1.99
CA HIS A 118 3.20 6.91 -2.13
C HIS A 118 3.81 7.52 -0.83
N LEU A 119 4.03 8.83 -0.82
CA LEU A 119 4.82 9.48 0.22
C LEU A 119 3.99 10.29 1.22
N HIS A 120 2.70 10.01 1.39
CA HIS A 120 1.95 10.56 2.51
C HIS A 120 2.49 10.01 3.83
N PHE A 121 2.34 10.79 4.90
CA PHE A 121 3.02 10.57 6.18
C PHE A 121 2.68 9.22 6.83
N ASP A 122 1.50 8.71 6.60
CA ASP A 122 0.99 7.44 7.15
C ASP A 122 1.45 6.20 6.38
N HIS A 123 2.02 6.36 5.19
CA HIS A 123 2.64 5.31 4.38
C HIS A 123 4.16 5.29 4.48
N CYS A 124 4.80 6.47 4.45
CA CYS A 124 6.26 6.55 4.43
C CYS A 124 6.88 6.99 5.77
N GLY A 125 6.08 7.36 6.77
CA GLY A 125 6.58 7.92 8.02
C GLY A 125 7.56 7.01 8.76
N GLY A 126 7.26 5.72 8.83
CA GLY A 126 8.11 4.72 9.47
C GLY A 126 9.38 4.36 8.70
N ALA A 127 9.54 4.83 7.46
CA ALA A 127 10.76 4.64 6.67
C ALA A 127 11.99 5.34 7.27
N ILE A 128 11.75 6.37 8.07
CA ILE A 128 12.76 7.21 8.71
C ILE A 128 12.53 7.25 10.21
N ARG A 129 13.60 7.18 10.97
CA ARG A 129 13.60 7.31 12.43
C ARG A 129 14.56 8.39 12.93
N ARG A 130 14.37 8.87 14.14
CA ARG A 130 15.34 9.74 14.80
C ARG A 130 16.62 8.95 15.07
N ARG A 131 17.77 9.61 14.86
CA ARG A 131 19.07 9.00 15.14
C ARG A 131 19.24 8.75 16.65
N PRO A 132 19.60 7.55 17.07
CA PRO A 132 19.93 7.29 18.47
C PRO A 132 21.02 8.24 18.97
N GLY A 133 20.76 8.95 20.08
CA GLY A 133 21.70 9.91 20.67
C GLY A 133 21.75 11.29 20.01
N ASP A 134 21.06 11.51 18.90
CA ASP A 134 20.96 12.83 18.23
C ASP A 134 19.55 13.01 17.63
N PRO A 135 18.55 13.43 18.45
CA PRO A 135 17.14 13.49 18.03
C PRO A 135 16.84 14.54 16.94
N GLU A 136 17.78 15.44 16.65
CA GLU A 136 17.65 16.42 15.56
C GLU A 136 18.04 15.83 14.19
N LYS A 137 18.63 14.62 14.18
CA LYS A 137 19.02 13.94 12.95
C LYS A 137 18.11 12.74 12.67
N PHE A 138 17.98 12.45 11.39
CA PHE A 138 17.13 11.38 10.90
C PHE A 138 17.94 10.41 10.05
N ASP A 139 17.69 9.11 10.28
CA ASP A 139 18.31 8.02 9.53
C ASP A 139 17.23 7.10 8.94
N PRO A 140 17.51 6.40 7.84
CA PRO A 140 16.66 5.31 7.37
C PRO A 140 16.43 4.26 8.46
N ALA A 141 15.20 3.86 8.63
CA ALA A 141 14.82 2.84 9.61
C ALA A 141 15.26 1.43 9.17
N PHE A 142 15.54 1.25 7.88
CA PHE A 142 15.93 0.00 7.22
C PHE A 142 17.29 0.21 6.55
N SER A 143 18.37 -0.02 7.29
CA SER A 143 19.75 0.35 6.89
C SER A 143 20.25 -0.37 5.65
N ASN A 144 19.73 -1.57 5.35
CA ASN A 144 20.14 -2.41 4.24
C ASN A 144 19.18 -2.35 3.04
N ALA A 145 18.05 -1.63 3.18
CA ALA A 145 17.02 -1.64 2.17
C ALA A 145 17.29 -0.67 1.01
N THR A 146 16.85 -1.05 -0.19
CA THR A 146 16.57 -0.11 -1.26
C THR A 146 15.16 0.44 -1.10
N PHE A 147 14.99 1.75 -1.09
CA PHE A 147 13.67 2.39 -1.10
C PHE A 147 13.22 2.62 -2.54
N TRP A 148 12.04 2.09 -2.87
CA TRP A 148 11.45 2.21 -4.20
C TRP A 148 10.34 3.25 -4.23
N SER A 149 10.41 4.17 -5.17
CA SER A 149 9.35 5.12 -5.54
C SER A 149 9.29 5.24 -7.06
N THR A 150 8.55 6.22 -7.59
CA THR A 150 8.69 6.66 -8.98
C THR A 150 9.31 8.05 -9.02
N GLU A 151 10.06 8.37 -10.07
CA GLU A 151 10.62 9.72 -10.23
C GLU A 151 9.51 10.78 -10.28
N ARG A 152 8.39 10.44 -10.93
CA ARG A 152 7.24 11.32 -11.06
C ARG A 152 6.56 11.59 -9.71
N HIS A 153 6.37 10.57 -8.87
CA HIS A 153 5.81 10.75 -7.54
C HIS A 153 6.78 11.49 -6.61
N TRP A 154 8.07 11.16 -6.70
CA TRP A 154 9.11 11.81 -5.91
C TRP A 154 9.13 13.32 -6.12
N LYS A 155 9.13 13.76 -7.39
CA LYS A 155 9.06 15.18 -7.74
C LYS A 155 7.76 15.82 -7.23
N TRP A 156 6.63 15.12 -7.36
CA TRP A 156 5.35 15.60 -6.86
C TRP A 156 5.35 15.83 -5.36
N ALA A 157 5.94 14.90 -4.59
CA ALA A 157 5.99 14.95 -3.12
C ALA A 157 7.01 15.98 -2.59
N THR A 158 8.13 16.19 -3.30
CA THR A 158 9.15 17.18 -2.91
C THR A 158 8.80 18.62 -3.31
N GLU A 159 7.94 18.78 -4.32
CA GLU A 159 7.40 20.06 -4.79
C GLU A 159 5.86 20.08 -4.66
N PRO A 160 5.31 19.90 -3.45
CA PRO A 160 3.89 19.59 -3.28
C PRO A 160 2.99 20.78 -3.59
N ASN A 161 1.85 20.49 -4.20
CA ASN A 161 0.77 21.46 -4.35
C ASN A 161 0.16 21.83 -2.97
N PRO A 162 -0.56 22.96 -2.88
CA PRO A 162 -1.12 23.42 -1.60
C PRO A 162 -2.11 22.47 -0.92
N ARG A 163 -2.77 21.59 -1.69
CA ARG A 163 -3.74 20.63 -1.18
C ARG A 163 -3.08 19.48 -0.41
N GLU A 164 -1.97 18.96 -0.92
CA GLU A 164 -1.28 17.78 -0.36
C GLU A 164 -0.09 18.12 0.53
N LYS A 165 0.34 19.39 0.54
CA LYS A 165 1.53 19.84 1.27
C LYS A 165 1.57 19.38 2.73
N ALA A 166 0.41 19.27 3.38
CA ALA A 166 0.33 18.84 4.78
C ALA A 166 0.54 17.33 4.94
N SER A 167 0.40 16.54 3.87
CA SER A 167 0.61 15.09 3.89
C SER A 167 2.06 14.70 3.55
N PHE A 168 2.82 15.57 2.87
CA PHE A 168 4.21 15.33 2.51
C PHE A 168 5.17 16.00 3.49
N LEU A 169 5.64 15.21 4.47
CA LEU A 169 6.52 15.71 5.52
C LEU A 169 7.98 15.55 5.09
N LYS A 170 8.72 16.69 5.09
CA LYS A 170 10.12 16.73 4.61
C LYS A 170 11.04 15.76 5.37
N GLU A 171 10.84 15.64 6.66
CA GLU A 171 11.59 14.74 7.54
C GLU A 171 11.32 13.25 7.27
N ASN A 172 10.24 12.92 6.57
CA ASN A 172 9.96 11.56 6.10
C ASN A 172 10.63 11.26 4.76
N ILE A 173 10.81 12.27 3.92
CA ILE A 173 11.14 12.13 2.48
C ILE A 173 12.62 12.40 2.23
N HIS A 174 13.13 13.58 2.56
CA HIS A 174 14.50 13.97 2.21
C HIS A 174 15.61 13.06 2.78
N PRO A 175 15.50 12.49 4.01
CA PRO A 175 16.54 11.58 4.49
C PRO A 175 16.67 10.29 3.66
N ILE A 176 15.60 9.83 2.98
CA ILE A 176 15.66 8.68 2.07
C ILE A 176 16.61 8.98 0.90
N GLU A 177 16.44 10.14 0.26
CA GLU A 177 17.32 10.56 -0.84
C GLU A 177 18.75 10.80 -0.36
N ALA A 178 18.91 11.49 0.77
CA ALA A 178 20.22 11.80 1.35
C ALA A 178 21.01 10.54 1.75
N SER A 179 20.35 9.42 2.03
CA SER A 179 20.99 8.14 2.35
C SER A 179 21.63 7.45 1.14
N GLY A 180 21.23 7.82 -0.08
CA GLY A 180 21.61 7.12 -1.31
C GLY A 180 20.91 5.78 -1.55
N GLN A 181 19.91 5.43 -0.72
CA GLN A 181 19.16 4.16 -0.83
C GLN A 181 17.95 4.26 -1.76
N LEU A 182 17.60 5.46 -2.25
CA LEU A 182 16.47 5.69 -3.15
C LEU A 182 16.73 5.15 -4.55
N LYS A 183 15.76 4.42 -5.08
CA LYS A 183 15.71 4.03 -6.50
C LYS A 183 14.29 4.21 -7.06
N PHE A 184 14.19 4.33 -8.37
CA PHE A 184 12.93 4.55 -9.04
C PHE A 184 12.52 3.36 -9.90
N ILE A 185 11.24 2.99 -9.78
CA ILE A 185 10.58 2.09 -10.72
C ILE A 185 10.14 2.96 -11.91
N PRO A 186 10.56 2.62 -13.15
CA PRO A 186 10.20 3.39 -14.32
C PRO A 186 8.70 3.30 -14.58
N ARG A 187 8.09 4.43 -14.96
CA ARG A 187 6.72 4.48 -15.45
C ARG A 187 6.72 5.02 -16.86
N ALA A 188 6.22 4.24 -17.82
CA ALA A 188 6.10 4.70 -19.20
C ALA A 188 5.10 5.85 -19.31
N GLU A 189 5.46 6.90 -20.05
CA GLU A 189 4.56 8.02 -20.31
C GLU A 189 3.39 7.63 -21.21
N GLY A 190 2.24 8.26 -20.98
CA GLY A 190 1.07 8.16 -21.86
C GLY A 190 0.27 6.85 -21.77
N THR A 191 0.60 5.96 -20.87
CA THR A 191 -0.12 4.68 -20.72
C THR A 191 -0.79 4.58 -19.34
N THR A 192 -2.08 4.34 -19.34
CA THR A 192 -2.89 4.15 -18.12
C THR A 192 -2.82 2.72 -17.58
N ASP A 193 -2.16 1.79 -18.27
CA ASP A 193 -2.20 0.35 -17.99
C ASP A 193 -0.84 -0.32 -18.03
N THR A 194 0.21 0.40 -17.67
CA THR A 194 1.55 -0.19 -17.58
C THR A 194 1.73 -0.89 -16.25
N ARG A 195 1.84 -2.20 -16.32
CA ARG A 195 2.38 -3.03 -15.26
C ARG A 195 3.90 -3.01 -15.38
N GLN A 196 4.60 -2.76 -14.28
CA GLN A 196 6.05 -2.81 -14.23
C GLN A 196 6.46 -3.78 -13.12
N PRO A 197 7.37 -4.73 -13.40
CA PRO A 197 7.88 -5.60 -12.34
C PRO A 197 8.71 -4.78 -11.34
N ILE A 198 8.65 -5.15 -10.07
CA ILE A 198 9.58 -4.63 -9.08
C ILE A 198 10.93 -5.32 -9.31
N PRO A 199 12.04 -4.56 -9.46
CA PRO A 199 13.35 -5.17 -9.70
C PRO A 199 13.74 -6.14 -8.57
N GLY A 200 13.98 -7.40 -8.94
CA GLY A 200 14.32 -8.48 -8.01
C GLY A 200 13.11 -9.24 -7.45
N PHE A 201 11.89 -8.91 -7.86
CA PHE A 201 10.65 -9.59 -7.47
C PHE A 201 9.83 -9.93 -8.72
N PRO A 202 10.14 -11.04 -9.41
CA PRO A 202 9.53 -11.39 -10.70
C PRO A 202 8.02 -11.67 -10.59
N ASP A 203 7.55 -12.05 -9.41
CA ASP A 203 6.15 -12.36 -9.15
C ASP A 203 5.35 -11.15 -8.61
N ILE A 204 5.95 -9.95 -8.58
CA ILE A 204 5.29 -8.73 -8.15
C ILE A 204 5.36 -7.66 -9.24
N ASP A 205 4.20 -7.28 -9.77
CA ASP A 205 4.08 -6.12 -10.65
C ASP A 205 3.57 -4.91 -9.86
N VAL A 206 3.82 -3.72 -10.38
CA VAL A 206 3.22 -2.46 -9.90
C VAL A 206 2.22 -1.96 -10.94
N LEU A 207 1.02 -1.64 -10.51
CA LEU A 207 0.03 -0.88 -11.26
C LEU A 207 0.12 0.59 -10.80
N PHE A 208 -0.02 1.53 -11.72
CA PHE A 208 0.01 2.95 -11.40
C PHE A 208 -1.37 3.58 -11.45
N VAL A 209 -1.65 4.45 -10.49
CA VAL A 209 -2.85 5.29 -10.41
C VAL A 209 -2.49 6.73 -10.05
N ASP A 210 -3.32 7.68 -10.42
CA ASP A 210 -3.06 9.11 -10.29
C ASP A 210 -4.21 9.87 -9.60
N GLY A 211 -5.28 9.19 -9.25
CA GLY A 211 -6.47 9.83 -8.70
C GLY A 211 -6.30 10.33 -7.28
N HIS A 212 -5.77 9.50 -6.39
CA HIS A 212 -5.48 9.87 -5.01
C HIS A 212 -4.32 10.85 -4.96
N THR A 213 -3.18 10.43 -5.44
CA THR A 213 -1.99 11.28 -5.63
C THR A 213 -1.27 10.88 -6.93
N GLU A 214 -0.33 11.71 -7.36
CA GLU A 214 0.43 11.48 -8.58
C GLU A 214 1.24 10.20 -8.53
N SER A 215 1.05 9.28 -9.47
CA SER A 215 1.86 8.06 -9.67
C SER A 215 1.95 7.15 -8.44
N GLN A 216 0.83 6.99 -7.71
CA GLN A 216 0.71 6.00 -6.65
C GLN A 216 0.90 4.59 -7.21
N MET A 217 1.62 3.75 -6.48
CA MET A 217 1.94 2.37 -6.85
C MET A 217 1.05 1.38 -6.11
N LEU A 218 0.47 0.43 -6.83
CA LEU A 218 -0.34 -0.65 -6.28
C LEU A 218 0.35 -1.99 -6.59
N PRO A 219 1.00 -2.65 -5.62
CA PRO A 219 1.61 -3.95 -5.84
C PRO A 219 0.59 -5.04 -6.16
N LEU A 220 0.79 -5.73 -7.29
CA LEU A 220 0.01 -6.89 -7.72
C LEU A 220 0.88 -8.14 -7.59
N LEU A 221 0.60 -8.95 -6.56
CA LEU A 221 1.29 -10.18 -6.27
C LEU A 221 0.70 -11.34 -7.09
N LYS A 222 1.57 -12.21 -7.59
CA LYS A 222 1.22 -13.38 -8.40
C LYS A 222 1.77 -14.63 -7.72
N LYS A 223 0.90 -15.55 -7.32
CA LYS A 223 1.29 -16.79 -6.64
C LYS A 223 0.36 -17.92 -7.03
N ASP A 224 0.92 -19.03 -7.50
CA ASP A 224 0.19 -20.26 -7.83
C ASP A 224 -1.04 -20.01 -8.74
N GLY A 225 -0.85 -19.17 -9.77
CA GLY A 225 -1.91 -18.77 -10.70
C GLY A 225 -2.96 -17.80 -10.15
N ARG A 226 -2.86 -17.41 -8.89
CA ARG A 226 -3.73 -16.43 -8.23
C ARG A 226 -3.07 -15.05 -8.20
N LYS A 227 -3.88 -14.01 -7.98
CA LYS A 227 -3.41 -12.63 -7.85
C LYS A 227 -3.99 -11.97 -6.62
N ALA A 228 -3.16 -11.17 -5.94
CA ALA A 228 -3.61 -10.28 -4.87
C ALA A 228 -3.09 -8.87 -5.15
N LEU A 229 -3.96 -7.88 -4.98
CA LEU A 229 -3.62 -6.47 -5.14
C LEU A 229 -3.61 -5.77 -3.79
N PHE A 230 -2.48 -5.18 -3.41
CA PHE A 230 -2.43 -4.23 -2.31
C PHE A 230 -2.98 -2.90 -2.81
N THR A 231 -4.09 -2.46 -2.25
CA THR A 231 -4.91 -1.40 -2.82
C THR A 231 -4.48 0.00 -2.41
N ALA A 232 -3.63 0.11 -1.38
CA ALA A 232 -3.21 1.38 -0.80
C ALA A 232 -4.39 2.37 -0.73
N ASP A 233 -4.21 3.60 -1.16
CA ASP A 233 -5.23 4.64 -1.08
C ASP A 233 -6.13 4.79 -2.31
N LEU A 234 -6.00 3.89 -3.30
CA LEU A 234 -7.06 3.74 -4.31
C LEU A 234 -8.34 3.20 -3.66
N LEU A 235 -8.19 2.24 -2.73
CA LEU A 235 -9.27 1.60 -1.97
C LEU A 235 -8.77 1.39 -0.52
N PRO A 236 -8.85 2.41 0.35
CA PRO A 236 -8.30 2.31 1.70
C PRO A 236 -8.98 1.23 2.57
N ALA A 237 -10.26 0.95 2.31
CA ALA A 237 -11.03 -0.05 3.05
C ALA A 237 -12.11 -0.69 2.19
N THR A 238 -12.68 -1.81 2.67
CA THR A 238 -13.79 -2.53 2.02
C THR A 238 -15.01 -1.65 1.74
N THR A 239 -15.25 -0.66 2.57
CA THR A 239 -16.34 0.32 2.39
C THR A 239 -16.14 1.24 1.19
N HIS A 240 -14.93 1.38 0.68
CA HIS A 240 -14.63 2.14 -0.53
C HIS A 240 -14.77 1.31 -1.82
N ILE A 241 -15.15 0.04 -1.76
CA ILE A 241 -15.40 -0.79 -2.96
C ILE A 241 -16.47 -0.18 -3.88
N PRO A 242 -17.61 0.37 -3.41
CA PRO A 242 -18.54 1.06 -4.30
C PRO A 242 -17.84 2.19 -5.06
N THR A 243 -17.91 2.19 -6.39
CA THR A 243 -17.08 3.05 -7.27
C THR A 243 -17.19 4.54 -6.93
N ALA A 244 -18.39 5.01 -6.56
CA ALA A 244 -18.63 6.41 -6.21
C ALA A 244 -18.13 6.83 -4.81
N TRP A 245 -17.71 5.86 -3.98
CA TRP A 245 -17.20 6.15 -2.64
C TRP A 245 -15.70 6.41 -2.71
N VAL A 246 -15.34 7.67 -2.89
CA VAL A 246 -13.96 8.16 -2.98
C VAL A 246 -13.66 9.13 -1.85
N MET A 247 -12.40 9.26 -1.51
CA MET A 247 -11.98 10.14 -0.41
C MET A 247 -12.04 11.61 -0.81
N GLY A 248 -12.30 12.47 0.16
CA GLY A 248 -12.06 13.90 0.04
C GLY A 248 -10.57 14.24 -0.09
N TYR A 249 -9.70 13.32 0.31
CA TYR A 249 -8.23 13.43 0.13
C TYR A 249 -7.80 13.27 -1.33
N ASP A 250 -8.59 12.60 -2.17
CA ASP A 250 -8.24 12.40 -3.57
C ASP A 250 -8.02 13.73 -4.29
N THR A 251 -6.87 13.86 -4.96
CA THR A 251 -6.55 15.09 -5.70
C THR A 251 -7.35 15.20 -6.98
N ARG A 252 -7.71 14.05 -7.57
CA ARG A 252 -8.48 13.94 -8.82
C ARG A 252 -9.60 12.90 -8.64
N PRO A 253 -10.66 13.21 -7.87
CA PRO A 253 -11.66 12.23 -7.47
C PRO A 253 -12.37 11.56 -8.65
N LEU A 254 -12.60 12.25 -9.77
CA LEU A 254 -13.20 11.63 -10.97
C LEU A 254 -12.23 10.65 -11.65
N LEU A 255 -10.93 10.91 -11.57
CA LEU A 255 -9.93 9.95 -12.04
C LEU A 255 -9.89 8.72 -11.13
N THR A 256 -9.93 8.91 -9.80
CA THR A 256 -10.07 7.79 -8.85
C THR A 256 -11.27 6.91 -9.17
N VAL A 257 -12.43 7.49 -9.50
CA VAL A 257 -13.63 6.74 -9.91
C VAL A 257 -13.32 5.86 -11.13
N THR A 258 -12.68 6.42 -12.17
CA THR A 258 -12.33 5.69 -13.40
C THR A 258 -11.30 4.56 -13.12
N GLU A 259 -10.30 4.84 -12.32
CA GLU A 259 -9.26 3.88 -11.95
C GLU A 259 -9.82 2.73 -11.11
N LYS A 260 -10.70 3.04 -10.15
CA LYS A 260 -11.43 2.05 -9.35
C LYS A 260 -12.27 1.14 -10.23
N GLU A 261 -13.05 1.71 -11.16
CA GLU A 261 -13.89 0.92 -12.06
C GLU A 261 -13.06 -0.06 -12.89
N ARG A 262 -11.95 0.41 -13.46
CA ARG A 262 -11.01 -0.41 -14.22
C ARG A 262 -10.44 -1.54 -13.37
N ILE A 263 -9.88 -1.22 -12.20
CA ILE A 263 -9.20 -2.18 -11.33
C ILE A 263 -10.19 -3.18 -10.74
N LEU A 264 -11.33 -2.72 -10.24
CA LEU A 264 -12.37 -3.61 -9.69
C LEU A 264 -12.97 -4.54 -10.76
N THR A 265 -13.08 -4.08 -12.01
CA THR A 265 -13.51 -4.94 -13.12
C THR A 265 -12.49 -6.02 -13.44
N CYS A 266 -11.18 -5.71 -13.38
CA CYS A 266 -10.13 -6.71 -13.50
C CYS A 266 -10.15 -7.69 -12.32
N ALA A 267 -10.26 -7.17 -11.11
CA ALA A 267 -10.29 -7.97 -9.89
C ALA A 267 -11.47 -8.94 -9.87
N GLU A 268 -12.65 -8.50 -10.31
CA GLU A 268 -13.83 -9.37 -10.41
C GLU A 268 -13.65 -10.44 -11.50
N ARG A 269 -13.23 -10.05 -12.71
CA ARG A 269 -13.07 -10.96 -13.83
C ARG A 269 -11.99 -12.03 -13.57
N GLU A 270 -10.88 -11.63 -12.95
CA GLU A 270 -9.71 -12.50 -12.71
C GLU A 270 -9.67 -13.04 -11.27
N GLN A 271 -10.71 -12.80 -10.48
CA GLN A 271 -10.88 -13.28 -9.10
C GLN A 271 -9.70 -12.89 -8.20
N TRP A 272 -9.27 -11.62 -8.26
CA TRP A 272 -8.22 -11.12 -7.40
C TRP A 272 -8.67 -11.03 -5.94
N THR A 273 -7.73 -11.23 -5.02
CA THR A 273 -7.88 -10.82 -3.63
C THR A 273 -7.42 -9.37 -3.50
N LEU A 274 -8.23 -8.51 -2.91
CA LEU A 274 -7.85 -7.15 -2.55
C LEU A 274 -7.30 -7.15 -1.14
N LEU A 275 -6.14 -6.52 -0.92
CA LEU A 275 -5.48 -6.38 0.38
C LEU A 275 -5.52 -4.91 0.79
N PHE A 276 -5.97 -4.63 2.02
CA PHE A 276 -6.23 -3.28 2.50
C PHE A 276 -5.24 -2.83 3.56
N GLU A 277 -4.72 -1.63 3.43
CA GLU A 277 -3.88 -0.99 4.42
C GLU A 277 -4.71 -0.41 5.58
N HIS A 278 -5.77 0.31 5.25
CA HIS A 278 -6.50 1.14 6.21
C HIS A 278 -7.81 0.54 6.72
N ASP A 279 -8.27 -0.62 6.24
CA ASP A 279 -9.47 -1.23 6.83
C ASP A 279 -9.18 -1.71 8.25
N ALA A 280 -9.84 -1.12 9.25
CA ALA A 280 -9.62 -1.44 10.66
C ALA A 280 -10.04 -2.87 11.04
N HIS A 281 -10.86 -3.53 10.22
CA HIS A 281 -11.52 -4.81 10.54
C HIS A 281 -11.12 -5.95 9.62
N HIS A 282 -10.77 -5.66 8.35
CA HIS A 282 -10.51 -6.65 7.34
C HIS A 282 -9.15 -6.42 6.66
N GLU A 283 -8.36 -7.47 6.55
CA GLU A 283 -7.09 -7.43 5.84
C GLU A 283 -7.29 -7.63 4.33
N ALA A 284 -8.32 -8.39 3.97
CA ALA A 284 -8.54 -8.81 2.59
C ALA A 284 -10.02 -8.93 2.24
N ALA A 285 -10.31 -8.84 0.93
CA ALA A 285 -11.63 -9.11 0.40
C ALA A 285 -11.59 -9.64 -1.04
N THR A 286 -12.70 -10.26 -1.46
CA THR A 286 -13.04 -10.52 -2.86
C THR A 286 -14.27 -9.73 -3.27
N VAL A 287 -14.43 -9.57 -4.57
CA VAL A 287 -15.52 -8.78 -5.16
C VAL A 287 -16.30 -9.59 -6.17
N HIS A 288 -17.53 -9.19 -6.41
CA HIS A 288 -18.41 -9.80 -7.42
C HIS A 288 -19.23 -8.74 -8.15
N ARG A 289 -19.71 -9.05 -9.32
CA ARG A 289 -20.57 -8.16 -10.12
C ARG A 289 -22.02 -8.26 -9.70
N THR A 290 -22.65 -7.11 -9.58
CA THR A 290 -24.09 -6.97 -9.36
C THR A 290 -24.69 -6.02 -10.38
N GLU A 291 -26.02 -5.88 -10.41
CA GLU A 291 -26.71 -4.85 -11.23
C GLU A 291 -26.26 -3.42 -10.87
N LYS A 292 -25.80 -3.20 -9.65
CA LYS A 292 -25.29 -1.89 -9.15
C LYS A 292 -23.78 -1.73 -9.34
N GLY A 293 -23.12 -2.56 -10.17
CA GLY A 293 -21.67 -2.59 -10.36
C GLY A 293 -20.98 -3.60 -9.45
N VAL A 294 -19.65 -3.48 -9.34
CA VAL A 294 -18.83 -4.37 -8.50
C VAL A 294 -19.10 -4.06 -7.02
N ARG A 295 -19.24 -5.09 -6.21
CA ARG A 295 -19.53 -5.02 -4.78
C ARG A 295 -18.66 -6.02 -3.99
N LEU A 296 -18.55 -5.78 -2.70
CA LEU A 296 -17.94 -6.70 -1.75
C LEU A 296 -18.63 -8.06 -1.82
N GLN A 297 -17.86 -9.13 -1.98
CA GLN A 297 -18.36 -10.51 -1.91
C GLN A 297 -18.09 -11.12 -0.55
N ARG A 298 -16.83 -11.08 -0.11
CA ARG A 298 -16.36 -11.62 1.16
C ARG A 298 -15.22 -10.75 1.69
N ALA A 299 -15.14 -10.54 3.01
CA ALA A 299 -14.03 -9.90 3.68
C ALA A 299 -13.58 -10.73 4.89
N GLY A 300 -12.33 -10.58 5.29
CA GLY A 300 -11.75 -11.32 6.41
C GLY A 300 -10.25 -11.10 6.54
N ARG A 301 -9.59 -12.03 7.23
CA ARG A 301 -8.12 -12.05 7.33
C ARG A 301 -7.51 -12.52 6.02
N ARG A 302 -6.33 -12.04 5.68
CA ARG A 302 -5.56 -12.43 4.48
C ARG A 302 -5.42 -13.97 4.37
N SER A 303 -5.10 -14.65 5.48
CA SER A 303 -4.93 -16.11 5.53
C SER A 303 -6.19 -16.90 5.11
N GLU A 304 -7.38 -16.34 5.29
CA GLU A 304 -8.63 -16.97 4.86
C GLU A 304 -8.80 -17.00 3.34
N PHE A 305 -8.02 -16.21 2.63
CA PHE A 305 -7.97 -16.15 1.16
C PHE A 305 -6.76 -16.90 0.60
N GLY A 306 -5.97 -17.57 1.46
CA GLY A 306 -4.81 -18.35 1.07
C GLY A 306 -3.58 -17.54 0.66
N TRP A 307 -3.44 -16.35 1.24
CA TRP A 307 -2.30 -15.46 1.03
C TRP A 307 -1.46 -15.31 2.29
#